data_bc912ec41075d55a5a386049685c39fc
#
_entry.id   bc912ec41075d55a5a386049685c39fc
#
_cell.length_a   1.000
_cell.length_b   1.000
_cell.length_c   1.000
_cell.angle_alpha   90.00
_cell.angle_beta   90.00
_cell.angle_gamma   90.00
#
_symmetry.space_group_name_H-M   'P 1'
#
loop_
_entity.id
_entity.type
_entity.pdbx_description
1 polymer ?
#
loop_
_entity_poly.entity_id
_entity_poly.type
_entity_poly.pdbx_seq_one_letter_code
_entity_poly.pdbx_strand_id
1 'polypeptide(L)'
;RRQRQMCIRDSTTTPQDTASTSSSSSASKVEVVDGVYVGTDTVEMLAVDVPDRVFFAYDSYSLTSAAQATLAKQAKWLKANGSVTIAIEGHADERGTREYNLALGDRRANAAKDYLMTQGISASRITTISFGKERPVNSASNNKAWAQNRRSVTVRTN
;
A
#
# COMPACT_ATOMS: atom_id res chain seq x y z
N ARG A 1 3.34 -38.23 -19.73
CA ARG A 1 3.52 -37.69 -19.88
C ARG A 1 3.22 -36.68 -19.96
N ARG A 2 3.25 -36.87 -19.87
CA ARG A 2 3.36 -35.96 -20.12
C ARG A 2 2.99 -34.92 -19.90
N GLN A 3 3.02 -34.92 -19.80
CA GLN A 3 3.08 -33.94 -19.82
C GLN A 3 2.84 -32.95 -19.62
N ARG A 4 2.98 -33.25 -19.74
CA ARG A 4 3.16 -32.34 -19.85
C ARG A 4 2.90 -31.40 -19.93
N GLN A 5 2.95 -31.64 -20.01
CA GLN A 5 3.06 -30.78 -20.42
C GLN A 5 2.59 -29.86 -20.27
N MET A 6 2.68 -30.15 -20.37
CA MET A 6 2.61 -29.33 -20.61
C MET A 6 2.31 -28.37 -20.48
N CYS A 7 2.42 -28.77 -20.53
CA CYS A 7 2.50 -27.86 -20.78
C CYS A 7 2.31 -26.99 -20.85
N ILE A 8 2.43 -27.29 -20.85
CA ILE A 8 2.60 -26.48 -21.23
C ILE A 8 2.31 -25.69 -21.45
N ARG A 9 2.45 -25.98 -21.59
CA ARG A 9 2.51 -25.21 -22.16
C ARG A 9 2.06 -24.40 -22.15
N ASP A 10 2.22 -24.79 -22.25
CA ASP A 10 2.19 -23.90 -22.57
C ASP A 10 1.88 -22.99 -22.58
N SER A 11 1.99 -23.41 -22.55
CA SER A 11 2.04 -22.50 -22.94
C SER A 11 1.70 -21.67 -23.07
N THR A 12 1.93 -22.03 -23.26
CA THR A 12 1.87 -21.17 -23.78
C THR A 12 1.38 -20.34 -23.85
N THR A 13 1.60 -20.66 -23.94
CA THR A 13 1.34 -19.78 -24.33
C THR A 13 0.94 -18.91 -24.23
N THR A 14 1.13 -19.03 -24.28
CA THR A 14 1.01 -18.11 -24.51
C THR A 14 0.70 -17.26 -24.40
N PRO A 15 0.84 -17.29 -24.50
CA PRO A 15 0.70 -16.32 -24.66
C PRO A 15 0.22 -15.59 -24.53
N GLN A 16 0.40 -15.61 -24.58
CA GLN A 16 0.18 -14.82 -24.76
C GLN A 16 -0.26 -14.08 -24.55
N ASP A 17 -0.12 -14.11 -24.64
CA ASP A 17 -0.35 -13.21 -24.76
C ASP A 17 -0.62 -12.40 -24.60
N THR A 18 -0.40 -12.49 -24.60
CA THR A 18 -0.60 -11.65 -24.76
C THR A 18 -0.84 -10.74 -24.64
N ALA A 19 -0.68 -10.71 -24.79
CA ALA A 19 -0.91 -9.80 -25.05
C ALA A 19 -1.28 -8.98 -24.93
N SER A 20 -1.35 -8.93 -25.10
CA SER A 20 -1.72 -8.12 -25.33
C SER A 20 -2.01 -7.28 -25.07
N THR A 21 -2.01 -7.28 -25.19
CA THR A 21 -2.31 -6.45 -25.26
C THR A 21 -2.37 -5.55 -25.01
N SER A 22 -2.28 -5.44 -25.25
CA SER A 22 -2.37 -4.57 -25.30
C SER A 22 -2.61 -3.74 -25.18
N SER A 23 -2.73 -3.71 -25.42
CA SER A 23 -3.01 -2.83 -25.59
C SER A 23 -3.44 -2.04 -25.16
N SER A 24 -3.67 -2.05 -25.31
CA SER A 24 -4.07 -1.14 -25.16
C SER A 24 -4.07 -0.50 -24.33
N SER A 25 -3.95 -0.63 -24.33
CA SER A 25 -4.03 0.07 -23.66
C SER A 25 -3.65 0.88 -23.19
N SER A 26 -3.12 0.61 -23.66
CA SER A 26 -2.64 1.83 -23.62
C SER A 26 -3.19 2.78 -22.67
N ALA A 27 -4.22 3.10 -22.89
CA ALA A 27 -4.87 4.10 -22.13
C ALA A 27 -5.12 3.65 -20.72
N SER A 28 -5.16 2.40 -20.53
CA SER A 28 -5.41 1.90 -19.20
C SER A 28 -4.11 1.92 -18.42
N LYS A 29 -4.05 2.81 -17.47
CA LYS A 29 -3.00 2.75 -16.47
C LYS A 29 -3.10 1.46 -15.72
N VAL A 30 -1.98 0.81 -15.50
CA VAL A 30 -1.91 -0.29 -14.56
C VAL A 30 -1.89 0.35 -13.18
N GLU A 31 -2.95 0.18 -12.43
CA GLU A 31 -3.08 0.81 -11.12
C GLU A 31 -2.83 -0.15 -9.97
N VAL A 32 -2.78 -1.44 -10.25
CA VAL A 32 -2.48 -2.45 -9.23
C VAL A 32 -1.42 -3.38 -9.78
N VAL A 33 -0.29 -3.49 -9.08
CA VAL A 33 0.83 -4.35 -9.45
C VAL A 33 1.12 -5.27 -8.28
N ASP A 34 1.11 -6.58 -8.53
CA ASP A 34 1.33 -7.60 -7.49
C ASP A 34 0.39 -7.41 -6.28
N GLY A 35 -0.84 -6.98 -6.55
CA GLY A 35 -1.83 -6.75 -5.52
C GLY A 35 -1.67 -5.44 -4.76
N VAL A 36 -0.72 -4.60 -5.15
CA VAL A 36 -0.46 -3.32 -4.49
C VAL A 36 -0.90 -2.17 -5.40
N TYR A 37 -1.65 -1.24 -4.84
CA TYR A 37 -2.10 -0.06 -5.59
C TYR A 37 -0.90 0.84 -5.89
N VAL A 38 -0.74 1.22 -7.15
CA VAL A 38 0.36 2.08 -7.59
C VAL A 38 -0.14 3.38 -8.22
N GLY A 39 -1.44 3.61 -8.22
CA GLY A 39 -2.02 4.84 -8.74
C GLY A 39 -1.92 5.99 -7.74
N THR A 40 -2.51 7.13 -8.10
CA THR A 40 -2.46 8.34 -7.27
C THR A 40 -3.84 8.90 -6.93
N ASP A 41 -4.91 8.22 -7.34
CA ASP A 41 -6.27 8.76 -7.21
C ASP A 41 -6.66 9.13 -5.78
N THR A 42 -6.22 8.33 -4.80
CA THR A 42 -6.57 8.54 -3.40
C THR A 42 -5.40 9.07 -2.58
N VAL A 43 -4.27 9.35 -3.22
CA VAL A 43 -3.06 9.81 -2.53
C VAL A 43 -3.14 11.31 -2.28
N GLU A 44 -2.93 11.70 -1.03
CA GLU A 44 -2.80 13.10 -0.65
C GLU A 44 -1.36 13.38 -0.27
N MET A 45 -1.02 14.63 -0.14
CA MET A 45 0.34 15.02 0.15
C MET A 45 0.48 15.49 1.59
N LEU A 46 1.46 14.95 2.29
CA LEU A 46 1.82 15.40 3.63
C LEU A 46 2.56 16.74 3.53
N ALA A 47 3.37 16.88 2.50
CA ALA A 47 4.11 18.10 2.17
C ALA A 47 4.41 18.07 0.68
N VAL A 48 5.08 19.09 0.15
CA VAL A 48 5.44 19.13 -1.27
C VAL A 48 6.29 17.92 -1.64
N ASP A 49 5.83 17.16 -2.62
CA ASP A 49 6.46 15.92 -3.09
C ASP A 49 6.61 14.83 -2.04
N VAL A 50 5.82 14.89 -0.97
CA VAL A 50 5.83 13.87 0.08
C VAL A 50 4.44 13.25 0.17
N PRO A 51 4.20 12.10 -0.47
CA PRO A 51 2.92 11.40 -0.34
C PRO A 51 2.68 11.00 1.11
N ASP A 52 1.42 10.99 1.53
CA ASP A 52 1.06 10.73 2.92
C ASP A 52 0.81 9.26 3.21
N ARG A 53 0.74 8.40 2.19
CA ARG A 53 0.33 7.02 2.40
C ARG A 53 1.14 6.01 1.60
N VAL A 54 1.15 4.79 2.10
CA VAL A 54 1.74 3.64 1.42
C VAL A 54 0.70 2.53 1.35
N PHE A 55 0.84 1.66 0.36
CA PHE A 55 -0.13 0.62 0.06
C PHE A 55 0.47 -0.76 0.30
N PHE A 56 -0.42 -1.73 0.57
CA PHE A 56 -0.03 -3.09 0.92
C PHE A 56 -0.75 -4.09 0.04
N ALA A 57 -0.15 -5.26 -0.11
CA ALA A 57 -0.78 -6.40 -0.77
C ALA A 57 -1.83 -7.03 0.16
N TYR A 58 -2.66 -7.89 -0.40
CA TYR A 58 -3.68 -8.59 0.35
C TYR A 58 -3.04 -9.38 1.50
N ASP A 59 -3.65 -9.29 2.66
CA ASP A 59 -3.26 -10.01 3.86
C ASP A 59 -1.76 -9.85 4.21
N SER A 60 -1.20 -8.71 3.85
CA SER A 60 0.23 -8.43 4.05
C SER A 60 0.43 -7.11 4.77
N TYR A 61 1.48 -7.05 5.57
CA TYR A 61 1.95 -5.80 6.17
C TYR A 61 3.42 -5.54 5.83
N SER A 62 3.94 -6.23 4.84
CA SER A 62 5.30 -6.03 4.35
C SER A 62 5.38 -4.77 3.49
N LEU A 63 6.42 -3.99 3.70
CA LEU A 63 6.65 -2.76 2.93
C LEU A 63 7.30 -3.09 1.60
N THR A 64 6.68 -2.63 0.51
CA THR A 64 7.28 -2.74 -0.82
C THR A 64 8.40 -1.71 -0.99
N SER A 65 9.19 -1.84 -2.06
CA SER A 65 10.22 -0.84 -2.38
C SER A 65 9.61 0.55 -2.56
N ALA A 66 8.43 0.63 -3.21
CA ALA A 66 7.73 1.90 -3.39
C ALA A 66 7.27 2.48 -2.05
N ALA A 67 6.78 1.63 -1.14
CA ALA A 67 6.37 2.06 0.19
C ALA A 67 7.58 2.59 0.97
N GLN A 68 8.69 1.89 0.90
CA GLN A 68 9.92 2.32 1.58
C GLN A 68 10.41 3.66 1.04
N ALA A 69 10.36 3.86 -0.27
CA ALA A 69 10.75 5.13 -0.89
C ALA A 69 9.86 6.28 -0.41
N THR A 70 8.55 6.06 -0.32
CA THR A 70 7.61 7.05 0.19
C THR A 70 7.90 7.39 1.65
N LEU A 71 8.11 6.36 2.48
CA LEU A 71 8.42 6.58 3.89
C LEU A 71 9.76 7.26 4.09
N ALA A 72 10.74 6.99 3.22
CA ALA A 72 12.03 7.68 3.25
C ALA A 72 11.85 9.19 2.99
N LYS A 73 10.97 9.55 2.06
CA LYS A 73 10.63 10.96 1.82
C LYS A 73 9.98 11.59 3.04
N GLN A 74 9.06 10.86 3.68
CA GLN A 74 8.41 11.33 4.89
C GLN A 74 9.43 11.53 6.02
N ALA A 75 10.35 10.58 6.18
CA ALA A 75 11.40 10.67 7.20
C ALA A 75 12.29 11.90 6.98
N LYS A 76 12.68 12.14 5.73
CA LYS A 76 13.50 13.31 5.39
C LYS A 76 12.77 14.60 5.76
N TRP A 77 11.49 14.68 5.42
CA TRP A 77 10.68 15.85 5.76
C TRP A 77 10.53 16.02 7.27
N LEU A 78 10.31 14.92 7.99
CA LEU A 78 10.16 14.95 9.45
C LEU A 78 11.46 15.38 10.14
N LYS A 79 12.62 14.98 9.60
CA LYS A 79 13.90 15.42 10.13
C LYS A 79 14.09 16.93 9.94
N ALA A 80 13.65 17.46 8.81
CA ALA A 80 13.73 18.89 8.53
C ALA A 80 12.72 19.71 9.35
N ASN A 81 11.69 19.06 9.89
CA ASN A 81 10.60 19.70 10.66
C ASN A 81 10.49 19.02 12.02
N GLY A 82 11.48 19.23 12.86
CA GLY A 82 11.67 18.50 14.11
C GLY A 82 10.58 18.62 15.15
N SER A 83 9.74 19.65 15.05
CA SER A 83 8.62 19.85 16.00
C SER A 83 7.33 19.14 15.58
N VAL A 84 7.28 18.56 14.39
CA VAL A 84 6.08 17.89 13.87
C VAL A 84 5.93 16.51 14.50
N THR A 85 4.72 16.23 15.00
CA THR A 85 4.35 14.89 15.43
C THR A 85 3.30 14.33 14.48
N ILE A 86 3.28 13.01 14.34
CA ILE A 86 2.42 12.32 13.39
C ILE A 86 1.70 11.15 14.05
N ALA A 87 0.58 10.78 13.45
CA ALA A 87 -0.08 9.52 13.72
C ALA A 87 -0.10 8.71 12.42
N ILE A 88 0.13 7.43 12.51
CA ILE A 88 0.04 6.52 11.37
C ILE A 88 -1.21 5.68 11.53
N GLU A 89 -2.12 5.80 10.55
CA GLU A 89 -3.36 5.05 10.51
C GLU A 89 -3.16 3.80 9.66
N GLY A 90 -3.51 2.64 10.21
CA GLY A 90 -3.49 1.40 9.46
C GLY A 90 -4.89 1.02 9.01
N HIS A 91 -5.02 0.63 7.76
CA HIS A 91 -6.32 0.31 7.16
C HIS A 91 -6.24 -1.01 6.39
N ALA A 92 -7.39 -1.67 6.28
CA ALA A 92 -7.54 -2.91 5.53
C ALA A 92 -8.71 -2.78 4.55
N ASP A 93 -8.80 -3.72 3.62
CA ASP A 93 -9.98 -3.78 2.75
C ASP A 93 -11.15 -4.44 3.49
N GLU A 94 -12.32 -4.48 2.83
CA GLU A 94 -13.56 -4.93 3.47
C GLU A 94 -13.62 -6.43 3.76
N ARG A 95 -12.71 -7.22 3.20
CA ARG A 95 -12.77 -8.68 3.32
C ARG A 95 -12.24 -9.16 4.65
N GLY A 96 -12.92 -10.14 5.23
CA GLY A 96 -12.53 -10.70 6.52
C GLY A 96 -13.28 -10.08 7.69
N THR A 97 -12.96 -10.56 8.89
CA THR A 97 -13.63 -10.09 10.11
C THR A 97 -13.14 -8.71 10.53
N ARG A 98 -13.96 -8.03 11.31
CA ARG A 98 -13.60 -6.73 11.87
C ARG A 98 -12.35 -6.83 12.75
N GLU A 99 -12.31 -7.83 13.61
CA GLU A 99 -11.19 -8.02 14.55
C GLU A 99 -9.88 -8.33 13.82
N TYR A 100 -9.95 -9.22 12.84
CA TYR A 100 -8.77 -9.56 12.04
C TYR A 100 -8.21 -8.34 11.34
N ASN A 101 -9.09 -7.54 10.74
CA ASN A 101 -8.68 -6.36 9.99
C ASN A 101 -8.18 -5.24 10.90
N LEU A 102 -8.70 -5.12 12.11
CA LEU A 102 -8.13 -4.18 13.08
C LEU A 102 -6.71 -4.56 13.44
N ALA A 103 -6.45 -5.86 13.66
CA ALA A 103 -5.09 -6.33 13.94
C ALA A 103 -4.17 -6.14 12.75
N LEU A 104 -4.66 -6.39 11.54
CA LEU A 104 -3.86 -6.21 10.31
C LEU A 104 -3.52 -4.74 10.09
N GLY A 105 -4.49 -3.85 10.29
CA GLY A 105 -4.26 -2.41 10.22
C GLY A 105 -3.21 -1.96 11.21
N ASP A 106 -3.26 -2.49 12.43
CA ASP A 106 -2.26 -2.19 13.45
C ASP A 106 -0.86 -2.61 13.01
N ARG A 107 -0.73 -3.80 12.44
CA ARG A 107 0.55 -4.29 11.93
C ARG A 107 1.06 -3.43 10.79
N ARG A 108 0.18 -2.97 9.91
CA ARG A 108 0.55 -2.06 8.81
C ARG A 108 1.03 -0.72 9.33
N ALA A 109 0.34 -0.16 10.31
CA ALA A 109 0.76 1.10 10.93
C ALA A 109 2.11 0.94 11.62
N ASN A 110 2.31 -0.15 12.34
CA ASN A 110 3.56 -0.41 13.02
C ASN A 110 4.71 -0.67 12.05
N ALA A 111 4.45 -1.31 10.91
CA ALA A 111 5.48 -1.51 9.89
C ALA A 111 5.99 -0.17 9.37
N ALA A 112 5.08 0.77 9.10
CA ALA A 112 5.46 2.12 8.67
C ALA A 112 6.24 2.85 9.76
N LYS A 113 5.76 2.77 11.02
CA LYS A 113 6.45 3.38 12.15
C LYS A 113 7.86 2.83 12.31
N ASP A 114 8.02 1.51 12.26
CA ASP A 114 9.32 0.88 12.43
C ASP A 114 10.29 1.34 11.35
N TYR A 115 9.82 1.46 10.12
CA TYR A 115 10.66 1.95 9.04
C TYR A 115 11.11 3.39 9.29
N LEU A 116 10.18 4.26 9.69
CA LEU A 116 10.52 5.66 10.02
C LEU A 116 11.54 5.72 11.16
N MET A 117 11.43 4.84 12.14
CA MET A 117 12.40 4.78 13.24
C MET A 117 13.79 4.35 12.74
N THR A 118 13.85 3.44 11.77
CA THR A 118 15.16 3.07 11.18
C THR A 118 15.78 4.23 10.42
N GLN A 119 14.96 5.17 9.97
CA GLN A 119 15.42 6.38 9.30
C GLN A 119 15.78 7.52 10.27
N GLY A 120 15.69 7.27 11.56
CA GLY A 120 16.10 8.23 12.58
C GLY A 120 14.98 9.07 13.18
N ILE A 121 13.72 8.72 12.96
CA ILE A 121 12.60 9.43 13.57
C ILE A 121 12.31 8.82 14.95
N SER A 122 12.21 9.65 15.97
CA SER A 122 11.96 9.21 17.33
C SER A 122 10.58 8.59 17.48
N ALA A 123 10.48 7.48 18.21
CA ALA A 123 9.22 6.84 18.51
C ALA A 123 8.24 7.79 19.21
N SER A 124 8.75 8.74 19.99
CA SER A 124 7.91 9.69 20.71
C SER A 124 7.15 10.65 19.79
N ARG A 125 7.58 10.76 18.54
CA ARG A 125 6.93 11.60 17.52
C ARG A 125 5.86 10.85 16.74
N ILE A 126 5.75 9.54 16.93
CA ILE A 126 4.92 8.67 16.09
C ILE A 126 3.92 7.91 16.96
N THR A 127 2.64 8.12 16.68
CA THR A 127 1.54 7.36 17.29
C THR A 127 0.95 6.46 16.21
N THR A 128 0.53 5.26 16.57
CA THR A 128 -0.16 4.38 15.63
C THR A 128 -1.60 4.16 16.05
N ILE A 129 -2.49 4.01 15.06
CA ILE A 129 -3.88 3.67 15.29
C ILE A 129 -4.37 2.81 14.14
N SER A 130 -5.21 1.83 14.42
CA SER A 130 -5.82 1.01 13.39
C SER A 130 -7.30 1.31 13.28
N PHE A 131 -7.77 1.54 12.07
CA PHE A 131 -9.20 1.62 11.77
C PHE A 131 -9.69 0.32 11.11
N GLY A 132 -8.79 -0.61 10.80
CA GLY A 132 -9.14 -1.85 10.14
C GLY A 132 -9.87 -1.57 8.82
N LYS A 133 -11.06 -2.16 8.66
CA LYS A 133 -11.87 -1.95 7.46
C LYS A 133 -12.96 -0.87 7.65
N GLU A 134 -12.91 -0.12 8.74
CA GLU A 134 -13.98 0.80 9.13
C GLU A 134 -14.01 2.08 8.30
N ARG A 135 -12.89 2.45 7.65
CA ARG A 135 -12.76 3.72 6.92
C ARG A 135 -12.23 3.52 5.50
N PRO A 136 -13.02 2.93 4.62
CA PRO A 136 -12.58 2.75 3.24
C PRO A 136 -12.47 4.10 2.53
N VAL A 137 -11.45 4.25 1.68
CA VAL A 137 -11.37 5.39 0.77
C VAL A 137 -12.18 5.15 -0.49
N ASN A 138 -12.48 3.89 -0.78
CA ASN A 138 -13.29 3.48 -1.93
C ASN A 138 -14.21 2.36 -1.46
N SER A 139 -15.50 2.62 -1.46
CA SER A 139 -16.49 1.68 -0.94
C SER A 139 -16.90 0.60 -1.93
N ALA A 140 -16.38 0.62 -3.15
CA ALA A 140 -16.68 -0.40 -4.14
C ALA A 140 -16.08 -1.75 -3.74
N SER A 141 -16.64 -2.82 -4.27
CA SER A 141 -16.20 -4.18 -3.98
C SER A 141 -15.51 -4.76 -5.20
N ASN A 142 -14.30 -4.29 -5.46
CA ASN A 142 -13.49 -4.78 -6.57
C ASN A 142 -12.00 -4.68 -6.21
N ASN A 143 -11.15 -5.25 -7.05
CA ASN A 143 -9.70 -5.32 -6.76
C ASN A 143 -9.06 -3.94 -6.59
N LYS A 144 -9.45 -2.97 -7.41
CA LYS A 144 -8.91 -1.61 -7.31
C LYS A 144 -9.29 -0.97 -5.98
N ALA A 145 -10.57 -1.06 -5.59
CA ALA A 145 -11.04 -0.48 -4.33
C ALA A 145 -10.35 -1.13 -3.14
N TRP A 146 -10.26 -2.46 -3.15
CA TRP A 146 -9.58 -3.19 -2.07
C TRP A 146 -8.11 -2.79 -1.96
N ALA A 147 -7.43 -2.67 -3.09
CA ALA A 147 -6.02 -2.26 -3.09
C ALA A 147 -5.85 -0.83 -2.56
N GLN A 148 -6.76 0.07 -2.89
CA GLN A 148 -6.72 1.45 -2.37
C GLN A 148 -6.99 1.49 -0.88
N ASN A 149 -7.78 0.55 -0.36
CA ASN A 149 -8.09 0.52 1.07
C ASN A 149 -6.98 -0.10 1.92
N ARG A 150 -6.12 -0.92 1.32
CA ARG A 150 -5.00 -1.55 2.03
C ARG A 150 -3.84 -0.56 2.15
N ARG A 151 -3.87 0.26 3.17
CA ARG A 151 -2.93 1.38 3.27
C ARG A 151 -2.54 1.72 4.71
N SER A 152 -1.42 2.43 4.85
CA SER A 152 -1.06 3.16 6.06
C SER A 152 -0.94 4.64 5.71
N VAL A 153 -1.58 5.48 6.48
CA VAL A 153 -1.64 6.93 6.22
C VAL A 153 -0.92 7.67 7.35
N THR A 154 0.00 8.54 6.98
CA THR A 154 0.69 9.42 7.94
C THR A 154 -0.06 10.74 8.00
N VAL A 155 -0.48 11.13 9.20
CA VAL A 155 -1.22 12.38 9.41
C VAL A 155 -0.48 13.22 10.44
N ARG A 156 -0.44 14.51 10.21
CA ARG A 156 0.11 15.43 11.21
C ARG A 156 -0.88 15.55 12.37
N THR A 157 -0.34 15.59 13.59
CA THR A 157 -1.16 15.75 14.80
C THR A 157 -1.01 17.13 15.43
N ASN A 158 -0.14 17.97 14.90
CA ASN A 158 0.05 19.34 15.43
C ASN A 158 0.30 20.36 14.32
#